data_c9533ed2e76c54b809a55466456ab04d
#
_entry.id   c9533ed2e76c54b809a55466456ab04d
#
_cell.length_a   1.000
_cell.length_b   1.000
_cell.length_c   1.000
_cell.angle_alpha   90.00
_cell.angle_beta   90.00
_cell.angle_gamma   90.00
#
_symmetry.space_group_name_H-M   'P 1'
#
loop_
_entity.id
_entity.type
_entity.pdbx_description
1 polymer ?
#
loop_
_entity_poly.entity_id
_entity_poly.type
_entity_poly.pdbx_seq_one_letter_code
_entity_poly.pdbx_strand_id
1 'polypeptide(L)'
;MPIILDNAALFTPRRIVDPGAVVISDAGDIIYAGSVENAPHTGGMRLDLRGRVVAPGFVDIHTHGGNGVNFYVDAAEGVSIVENLRHYARWAAEKGTTGFLCSIAAPSAEALLRLIEAYVRAFEYEIMGAQPLGLHLEGPFLNQEKKGAFDPAWLRRAALEEAEAAVRAGQDWIRQMTLAPEVPGAGAVAGYLRSQGIVVSVGHTNADYEALSRALRGNFTHVTHTFNAQRGFHHRDPGAIGAILTSDYVTAELIADKVHVHPGAMKVLIRSLGVDRVVLITDANAAAGLPDGTYEIGGRARIVKNGRSVLEDGTIAGSTATMDTCVRNTHRAVGVPLLDAVRMASLNPARAIGLANRIGSLDEGKSANLIVTDEELNIYMTLVGGEIVYDGL
;
A
#
# COMPACT_ATOMS: atom_id res chain seq x y z
N MET A 1 12.93 27.07 5.74
CA MET A 1 13.28 27.85 4.52
C MET A 1 12.72 27.12 3.32
N PRO A 2 11.97 27.79 2.40
CA PRO A 2 11.36 27.15 1.23
C PRO A 2 12.36 26.35 0.40
N ILE A 3 11.90 25.26 -0.21
CA ILE A 3 12.67 24.45 -1.15
C ILE A 3 12.07 24.63 -2.55
N ILE A 4 12.94 24.87 -3.53
CA ILE A 4 12.56 25.01 -4.92
C ILE A 4 13.24 23.91 -5.73
N LEU A 5 12.45 22.97 -6.23
CA LEU A 5 12.91 21.95 -7.14
C LEU A 5 12.67 22.49 -8.57
N ASP A 6 13.73 22.71 -9.30
CA ASP A 6 13.70 23.46 -10.55
C ASP A 6 14.19 22.61 -11.74
N ASN A 7 13.80 22.98 -12.96
CA ASN A 7 14.23 22.35 -14.19
C ASN A 7 13.99 20.83 -14.19
N ALA A 8 12.72 20.44 -13.95
CA ALA A 8 12.27 19.04 -13.83
C ALA A 8 11.09 18.74 -14.76
N ALA A 9 10.91 17.47 -15.12
CA ALA A 9 9.66 16.97 -15.68
C ALA A 9 8.72 16.59 -14.53
N LEU A 10 7.62 17.35 -14.35
CA LEU A 10 6.67 17.10 -13.25
C LEU A 10 5.57 16.14 -13.67
N PHE A 11 5.39 15.08 -12.90
CA PHE A 11 4.27 14.14 -13.06
C PHE A 11 3.07 14.62 -12.24
N THR A 12 2.26 15.49 -12.85
CA THR A 12 1.00 15.93 -12.25
C THR A 12 -0.10 14.88 -12.47
N PRO A 13 -1.25 14.94 -11.79
CA PRO A 13 -2.28 13.90 -11.92
C PRO A 13 -2.80 13.67 -13.34
N ARG A 14 -2.66 14.65 -14.23
CA ARG A 14 -3.26 14.61 -15.58
C ARG A 14 -2.28 14.72 -16.73
N ARG A 15 -1.09 15.28 -16.49
CA ARG A 15 -0.11 15.57 -17.56
C ARG A 15 1.30 15.69 -17.00
N ILE A 16 2.27 15.60 -17.89
CA ILE A 16 3.66 15.96 -17.60
C ILE A 16 3.82 17.46 -17.93
N VAL A 17 4.48 18.19 -17.01
CA VAL A 17 4.86 19.60 -17.21
C VAL A 17 6.38 19.65 -17.29
N ASP A 18 6.92 20.04 -18.44
CA ASP A 18 8.36 20.06 -18.72
C ASP A 18 8.70 21.27 -19.62
N PRO A 19 9.62 22.17 -19.22
CA PRO A 19 10.26 22.23 -17.91
C PRO A 19 9.32 22.74 -16.80
N GLY A 20 9.40 22.13 -15.66
CA GLY A 20 8.57 22.42 -14.51
C GLY A 20 9.36 22.75 -13.25
N ALA A 21 8.67 23.32 -12.27
CA ALA A 21 9.18 23.60 -10.93
C ALA A 21 8.16 23.25 -9.84
N VAL A 22 8.66 22.79 -8.69
CA VAL A 22 7.88 22.63 -7.47
C VAL A 22 8.45 23.56 -6.40
N VAL A 23 7.57 24.33 -5.74
CA VAL A 23 7.95 25.18 -4.61
C VAL A 23 7.27 24.65 -3.36
N ILE A 24 8.07 24.41 -2.34
CA ILE A 24 7.66 23.82 -1.06
C ILE A 24 7.83 24.91 0.02
N SER A 25 6.81 25.11 0.83
CA SER A 25 6.82 26.06 1.95
C SER A 25 7.68 25.56 3.12
N ASP A 26 7.96 26.46 4.07
CA ASP A 26 8.62 26.12 5.35
C ASP A 26 7.83 25.11 6.20
N ALA A 27 6.51 25.03 5.97
CA ALA A 27 5.64 24.07 6.64
C ALA A 27 5.61 22.69 5.94
N GLY A 28 6.33 22.55 4.82
CA GLY A 28 6.40 21.29 4.07
C GLY A 28 5.25 21.07 3.10
N ASP A 29 4.46 22.08 2.77
CA ASP A 29 3.37 22.00 1.82
C ASP A 29 3.80 22.48 0.44
N ILE A 30 3.24 21.88 -0.62
CA ILE A 30 3.41 22.34 -1.99
C ILE A 30 2.64 23.62 -2.18
N ILE A 31 3.34 24.73 -2.45
CA ILE A 31 2.71 26.03 -2.73
C ILE A 31 2.68 26.36 -4.22
N TYR A 32 3.42 25.62 -5.02
CA TYR A 32 3.38 25.69 -6.47
C TYR A 32 3.88 24.38 -7.10
N ALA A 33 3.23 23.92 -8.15
CA ALA A 33 3.71 22.87 -9.03
C ALA A 33 3.24 23.13 -10.48
N GLY A 34 4.13 23.60 -11.33
CA GLY A 34 3.77 24.02 -12.69
C GLY A 34 4.97 24.34 -13.56
N SER A 35 4.74 25.08 -14.67
CA SER A 35 5.82 25.51 -15.56
C SER A 35 6.83 26.38 -14.83
N VAL A 36 8.11 26.19 -15.10
CA VAL A 36 9.20 26.99 -14.52
C VAL A 36 9.03 28.48 -14.73
N GLU A 37 8.45 28.89 -15.87
CA GLU A 37 8.24 30.30 -16.23
C GLU A 37 7.27 31.04 -15.29
N ASN A 38 6.33 30.30 -14.70
CA ASN A 38 5.31 30.83 -13.80
C ASN A 38 5.62 30.60 -12.32
N ALA A 39 6.79 30.01 -12.02
CA ALA A 39 7.17 29.72 -10.65
C ALA A 39 7.36 31.01 -9.84
N PRO A 40 6.81 31.11 -8.62
CA PRO A 40 6.96 32.31 -7.80
C PRO A 40 8.43 32.55 -7.44
N HIS A 41 8.85 33.82 -7.52
CA HIS A 41 10.18 34.23 -7.09
C HIS A 41 10.24 34.30 -5.56
N THR A 42 10.54 33.18 -4.93
CA THR A 42 10.73 33.10 -3.47
C THR A 42 12.21 32.90 -3.15
N GLY A 43 12.66 33.49 -2.04
CA GLY A 43 13.94 33.10 -1.45
C GLY A 43 13.85 31.66 -0.93
N GLY A 44 14.95 30.92 -0.95
CA GLY A 44 14.97 29.53 -0.46
C GLY A 44 16.12 28.72 -1.04
N MET A 45 16.19 27.46 -0.65
CA MET A 45 17.11 26.50 -1.23
C MET A 45 16.61 26.07 -2.61
N ARG A 46 17.41 26.33 -3.65
CA ARG A 46 17.08 25.96 -5.02
C ARG A 46 17.95 24.80 -5.48
N LEU A 47 17.30 23.75 -5.96
CA LEU A 47 17.92 22.54 -6.51
C LEU A 47 17.58 22.43 -7.99
N ASP A 48 18.60 22.57 -8.86
CA ASP A 48 18.47 22.29 -10.30
C ASP A 48 18.51 20.79 -10.55
N LEU A 49 17.37 20.23 -10.95
CA LEU A 49 17.21 18.79 -11.17
C LEU A 49 17.63 18.32 -12.56
N ARG A 50 18.08 19.24 -13.43
CA ARG A 50 18.68 18.92 -14.75
C ARG A 50 17.82 18.01 -15.61
N GLY A 51 16.52 18.25 -15.64
CA GLY A 51 15.55 17.48 -16.42
C GLY A 51 15.12 16.14 -15.82
N ARG A 52 15.49 15.85 -14.56
CA ARG A 52 14.96 14.68 -13.86
C ARG A 52 13.45 14.78 -13.64
N VAL A 53 12.83 13.65 -13.37
CA VAL A 53 11.39 13.56 -13.06
C VAL A 53 11.15 13.89 -11.60
N VAL A 54 10.18 14.77 -11.32
CA VAL A 54 9.57 14.92 -10.00
C VAL A 54 8.18 14.31 -10.05
N ALA A 55 7.94 13.31 -9.21
CA ALA A 55 6.68 12.61 -9.11
C ALA A 55 6.16 12.60 -7.67
N PRO A 56 4.85 12.40 -7.44
CA PRO A 56 4.34 12.09 -6.11
C PRO A 56 5.04 10.87 -5.55
N GLY A 57 5.38 10.90 -4.27
CA GLY A 57 5.90 9.74 -3.57
C GLY A 57 4.89 8.60 -3.51
N PHE A 58 5.38 7.37 -3.47
CA PHE A 58 4.53 6.18 -3.43
C PHE A 58 3.87 6.02 -2.07
N VAL A 59 2.67 5.45 -2.10
CA VAL A 59 1.87 5.13 -0.91
C VAL A 59 1.55 3.63 -0.95
N ASP A 60 2.09 2.88 -0.01
CA ASP A 60 1.89 1.43 0.08
C ASP A 60 0.85 1.10 1.16
N ILE A 61 -0.37 0.80 0.74
CA ILE A 61 -1.47 0.54 1.69
C ILE A 61 -1.59 -0.93 2.10
N HIS A 62 -0.67 -1.79 1.63
CA HIS A 62 -0.62 -3.18 2.02
C HIS A 62 0.83 -3.69 2.02
N THR A 63 1.45 -3.67 3.19
CA THR A 63 2.79 -4.23 3.41
C THR A 63 2.92 -4.80 4.83
N HIS A 64 3.57 -5.95 4.95
CA HIS A 64 3.85 -6.63 6.23
C HIS A 64 5.25 -6.35 6.76
N GLY A 65 5.99 -5.46 6.10
CA GLY A 65 7.33 -5.08 6.46
C GLY A 65 8.32 -5.14 5.30
N GLY A 66 9.60 -5.22 5.61
CA GLY A 66 10.71 -5.28 4.66
C GLY A 66 12.04 -5.02 5.35
N ASN A 67 13.13 -5.32 4.68
CA ASN A 67 14.50 -5.11 5.16
C ASN A 67 14.73 -5.66 6.59
N GLY A 68 14.24 -6.87 6.86
CA GLY A 68 14.34 -7.52 8.15
C GLY A 68 13.24 -7.16 9.16
N VAL A 69 12.41 -6.15 8.88
CA VAL A 69 11.30 -5.74 9.75
C VAL A 69 10.05 -6.55 9.44
N ASN A 70 9.39 -7.05 10.48
CA ASN A 70 8.11 -7.74 10.39
C ASN A 70 7.06 -7.03 11.25
N PHE A 71 5.94 -6.62 10.65
CA PHE A 71 4.85 -5.94 11.37
C PHE A 71 3.97 -6.87 12.18
N TYR A 72 4.09 -8.20 12.02
CA TYR A 72 3.39 -9.19 12.85
C TYR A 72 4.03 -9.39 14.24
N VAL A 73 5.15 -8.72 14.55
CA VAL A 73 5.90 -8.97 15.79
C VAL A 73 5.04 -8.67 16.99
N ASP A 74 4.90 -9.64 17.87
CA ASP A 74 4.29 -9.43 19.19
C ASP A 74 5.24 -8.55 20.04
N ALA A 75 4.70 -7.46 20.57
CA ALA A 75 5.43 -6.58 21.48
C ALA A 75 5.98 -7.33 22.74
N ALA A 76 5.51 -8.56 23.00
CA ALA A 76 6.01 -9.42 24.07
C ALA A 76 7.44 -9.96 23.83
N GLU A 77 7.97 -9.91 22.61
CA GLU A 77 9.29 -10.45 22.26
C GLU A 77 10.46 -9.47 22.46
N GLY A 78 10.22 -8.34 23.13
CA GLY A 78 11.28 -7.35 23.43
C GLY A 78 11.75 -6.53 22.21
N VAL A 79 11.07 -6.63 21.08
CA VAL A 79 11.36 -5.85 19.88
C VAL A 79 10.67 -4.49 19.97
N SER A 80 11.43 -3.42 19.79
CA SER A 80 10.88 -2.06 19.75
C SER A 80 10.14 -1.80 18.45
N ILE A 81 8.81 -1.70 18.50
CA ILE A 81 8.01 -1.32 17.33
C ILE A 81 8.47 0.04 16.76
N VAL A 82 8.83 1.00 17.60
CA VAL A 82 9.34 2.32 17.17
C VAL A 82 10.63 2.17 16.36
N GLU A 83 11.58 1.36 16.82
CA GLU A 83 12.84 1.15 16.08
C GLU A 83 12.60 0.37 14.77
N ASN A 84 11.69 -0.61 14.78
CA ASN A 84 11.27 -1.29 13.57
C ASN A 84 10.64 -0.32 12.56
N LEU A 85 9.74 0.57 13.00
CA LEU A 85 9.14 1.58 12.14
C LEU A 85 10.20 2.54 11.58
N ARG A 86 11.15 3.01 12.41
CA ARG A 86 12.25 3.87 11.96
C ARG A 86 13.15 3.19 10.94
N HIS A 87 13.46 1.90 11.16
CA HIS A 87 14.27 1.13 10.23
C HIS A 87 13.56 0.93 8.90
N TYR A 88 12.31 0.48 8.93
CA TYR A 88 11.50 0.30 7.73
C TYR A 88 11.27 1.61 6.98
N ALA A 89 10.94 2.68 7.69
CA ALA A 89 10.64 3.99 7.11
C ALA A 89 11.82 4.56 6.30
N ARG A 90 13.04 4.43 6.81
CA ARG A 90 14.26 4.85 6.10
C ARG A 90 14.45 4.02 4.82
N TRP A 91 14.39 2.70 4.94
CA TRP A 91 14.55 1.82 3.79
C TRP A 91 13.45 2.01 2.73
N ALA A 92 12.19 2.20 3.15
CA ALA A 92 11.07 2.43 2.25
C ALA A 92 11.23 3.76 1.47
N ALA A 93 11.78 4.79 2.13
CA ALA A 93 12.08 6.07 1.48
C ALA A 93 13.14 5.93 0.38
N GLU A 94 14.16 5.08 0.53
CA GLU A 94 15.13 4.77 -0.53
C GLU A 94 14.47 4.15 -1.78
N LYS A 95 13.28 3.58 -1.63
CA LYS A 95 12.47 2.96 -2.70
C LYS A 95 11.34 3.87 -3.18
N GLY A 96 11.38 5.16 -2.78
CA GLY A 96 10.40 6.16 -3.18
C GLY A 96 9.05 6.09 -2.46
N THR A 97 8.91 5.23 -1.46
CA THR A 97 7.71 5.19 -0.62
C THR A 97 7.76 6.35 0.38
N THR A 98 6.70 7.14 0.43
CA THR A 98 6.57 8.29 1.35
C THR A 98 5.52 8.06 2.42
N GLY A 99 4.66 7.06 2.25
CA GLY A 99 3.67 6.69 3.25
C GLY A 99 3.25 5.23 3.12
N PHE A 100 2.90 4.59 4.23
CA PHE A 100 2.50 3.18 4.23
C PHE A 100 1.50 2.87 5.34
N LEU A 101 0.71 1.79 5.15
CA LEU A 101 -0.05 1.16 6.23
C LEU A 101 0.73 -0.04 6.77
N CYS A 102 0.79 -0.18 8.09
CA CYS A 102 1.28 -1.42 8.69
C CYS A 102 0.17 -2.48 8.58
N SER A 103 0.37 -3.49 7.71
CA SER A 103 -0.55 -4.61 7.60
C SER A 103 -0.23 -5.63 8.69
N ILE A 104 -1.18 -5.82 9.61
CA ILE A 104 -1.01 -6.66 10.79
C ILE A 104 -2.07 -7.76 10.88
N ALA A 105 -1.68 -8.87 11.48
CA ALA A 105 -2.55 -9.97 11.86
C ALA A 105 -2.02 -10.60 13.16
N ALA A 106 -2.86 -11.34 13.87
CA ALA A 106 -2.48 -11.97 15.14
C ALA A 106 -3.25 -13.26 15.40
N PRO A 107 -2.69 -14.20 16.20
CA PRO A 107 -3.27 -15.52 16.45
C PRO A 107 -4.57 -15.48 17.25
N SER A 108 -4.79 -14.46 18.08
CA SER A 108 -6.01 -14.32 18.87
C SER A 108 -6.50 -12.88 18.92
N ALA A 109 -7.73 -12.67 19.38
CA ALA A 109 -8.30 -11.35 19.57
C ALA A 109 -7.47 -10.50 20.55
N GLU A 110 -7.05 -11.09 21.67
CA GLU A 110 -6.25 -10.40 22.67
C GLU A 110 -4.87 -10.02 22.14
N ALA A 111 -4.24 -10.90 21.35
CA ALA A 111 -2.94 -10.60 20.71
C ALA A 111 -3.09 -9.46 19.68
N LEU A 112 -4.18 -9.48 18.90
CA LEU A 112 -4.47 -8.41 17.95
C LEU A 112 -4.68 -7.06 18.65
N LEU A 113 -5.44 -7.03 19.75
CA LEU A 113 -5.65 -5.79 20.52
C LEU A 113 -4.34 -5.25 21.08
N ARG A 114 -3.52 -6.10 21.70
CA ARG A 114 -2.19 -5.69 22.22
C ARG A 114 -1.31 -5.11 21.10
N LEU A 115 -1.33 -5.73 19.93
CA LEU A 115 -0.54 -5.29 18.79
C LEU A 115 -1.03 -3.94 18.26
N ILE A 116 -2.35 -3.75 18.11
CA ILE A 116 -2.96 -2.48 17.72
C ILE A 116 -2.57 -1.36 18.70
N GLU A 117 -2.75 -1.57 20.01
CA GLU A 117 -2.39 -0.61 21.04
C GLU A 117 -0.89 -0.25 21.02
N ALA A 118 -0.03 -1.23 20.74
CA ALA A 118 1.40 -1.02 20.66
C ALA A 118 1.78 -0.15 19.45
N TYR A 119 1.15 -0.36 18.29
CA TYR A 119 1.33 0.49 17.10
C TYR A 119 0.78 1.91 17.33
N VAL A 120 -0.41 2.04 17.92
CA VAL A 120 -0.99 3.35 18.22
C VAL A 120 -0.04 4.18 19.08
N ARG A 121 0.52 3.58 20.14
CA ARG A 121 1.56 4.24 20.95
C ARG A 121 2.83 4.56 20.15
N ALA A 122 3.25 3.68 19.23
CA ALA A 122 4.45 3.90 18.43
C ALA A 122 4.28 5.03 17.41
N PHE A 123 3.07 5.28 16.91
CA PHE A 123 2.78 6.37 15.98
C PHE A 123 2.82 7.78 16.63
N GLU A 124 2.87 7.86 17.95
CA GLU A 124 3.09 9.13 18.67
C GLU A 124 4.56 9.59 18.61
N TYR A 125 5.48 8.72 18.23
CA TYR A 125 6.89 9.04 18.11
C TYR A 125 7.22 9.56 16.70
N GLU A 126 8.24 10.40 16.65
CA GLU A 126 8.78 10.87 15.38
C GLU A 126 9.45 9.72 14.61
N ILE A 127 9.02 9.54 13.36
CA ILE A 127 9.52 8.54 12.43
C ILE A 127 10.11 9.28 11.22
N MET A 128 11.44 9.34 11.13
CA MET A 128 12.11 9.91 9.95
C MET A 128 12.10 8.90 8.80
N GLY A 129 11.68 9.34 7.62
CA GLY A 129 11.53 8.52 6.43
C GLY A 129 10.08 8.48 5.95
N ALA A 130 9.68 7.38 5.31
CA ALA A 130 8.29 7.15 4.95
C ALA A 130 7.39 7.18 6.20
N GLN A 131 6.20 7.79 6.10
CA GLN A 131 5.33 7.96 7.25
C GLN A 131 4.36 6.78 7.41
N PRO A 132 4.21 6.21 8.62
CA PRO A 132 3.10 5.32 8.91
C PRO A 132 1.78 6.12 8.84
N LEU A 133 0.88 5.70 7.97
CA LEU A 133 -0.41 6.34 7.75
C LEU A 133 -1.53 5.69 8.55
N GLY A 134 -1.21 4.61 9.25
CA GLY A 134 -2.11 3.84 10.08
C GLY A 134 -1.95 2.33 9.89
N LEU A 135 -3.01 1.60 10.26
CA LEU A 135 -3.06 0.15 10.25
C LEU A 135 -3.99 -0.37 9.15
N HIS A 136 -3.56 -1.46 8.52
CA HIS A 136 -4.40 -2.38 7.78
C HIS A 136 -4.52 -3.67 8.58
N LEU A 137 -5.74 -4.07 8.96
CA LEU A 137 -5.99 -5.35 9.61
C LEU A 137 -6.29 -6.39 8.52
N GLU A 138 -5.35 -7.30 8.25
CA GLU A 138 -5.58 -8.35 7.29
C GLU A 138 -6.15 -9.60 7.97
N GLY A 139 -7.47 -9.68 7.98
CA GLY A 139 -8.22 -10.67 8.75
C GLY A 139 -8.57 -10.17 10.16
N PRO A 140 -8.96 -11.07 11.07
CA PRO A 140 -8.92 -12.55 11.02
C PRO A 140 -10.16 -13.22 10.37
N PHE A 141 -11.12 -12.46 9.91
CA PHE A 141 -12.41 -12.95 9.42
C PHE A 141 -12.31 -13.36 7.94
N LEU A 142 -11.46 -14.34 7.67
CA LEU A 142 -11.10 -14.83 6.34
C LEU A 142 -11.62 -16.25 6.12
N ASN A 143 -11.77 -16.64 4.83
CA ASN A 143 -12.20 -17.98 4.47
C ASN A 143 -11.05 -18.99 4.61
N GLN A 144 -11.28 -20.09 5.32
CA GLN A 144 -10.27 -21.10 5.60
C GLN A 144 -9.72 -21.80 4.35
N GLU A 145 -10.57 -22.01 3.31
CA GLU A 145 -10.12 -22.59 2.04
C GLU A 145 -9.23 -21.62 1.25
N LYS A 146 -9.30 -20.33 1.56
CA LYS A 146 -8.55 -19.26 0.91
C LYS A 146 -7.56 -18.59 1.87
N LYS A 147 -7.10 -19.32 2.88
CA LYS A 147 -6.19 -18.84 3.91
C LYS A 147 -4.85 -18.28 3.39
N GLY A 148 -4.43 -18.65 2.18
CA GLY A 148 -3.09 -18.30 1.69
C GLY A 148 -2.00 -18.80 2.63
N ALA A 149 -1.11 -17.91 3.05
CA ALA A 149 -0.02 -18.18 3.98
C ALA A 149 -0.42 -18.11 5.46
N PHE A 150 -1.65 -17.70 5.80
CA PHE A 150 -2.11 -17.66 7.19
C PHE A 150 -2.13 -19.05 7.84
N ASP A 151 -1.88 -19.09 9.14
CA ASP A 151 -2.17 -20.25 9.95
C ASP A 151 -3.70 -20.40 10.06
N PRO A 152 -4.29 -21.55 9.72
CA PRO A 152 -5.74 -21.76 9.84
C PRO A 152 -6.28 -21.48 11.25
N ALA A 153 -5.46 -21.68 12.29
CA ALA A 153 -5.84 -21.44 13.67
C ALA A 153 -6.09 -19.95 13.99
N TRP A 154 -5.58 -19.03 13.18
CA TRP A 154 -5.81 -17.59 13.35
C TRP A 154 -7.16 -17.16 12.80
N LEU A 155 -7.74 -17.94 11.86
CA LEU A 155 -8.96 -17.59 11.16
C LEU A 155 -10.21 -17.99 11.95
N ARG A 156 -11.18 -17.09 12.02
CA ARG A 156 -12.38 -17.26 12.82
C ARG A 156 -13.60 -16.57 12.25
N ARG A 157 -14.76 -16.88 12.79
CA ARG A 157 -16.02 -16.21 12.41
C ARG A 157 -15.93 -14.71 12.71
N ALA A 158 -16.60 -13.91 11.92
CA ALA A 158 -16.66 -12.48 12.15
C ALA A 158 -17.56 -12.17 13.36
N ALA A 159 -16.94 -11.60 14.39
CA ALA A 159 -17.58 -11.18 15.62
C ALA A 159 -17.59 -9.65 15.67
N LEU A 160 -18.79 -9.07 15.81
CA LEU A 160 -18.94 -7.62 15.84
C LEU A 160 -18.23 -7.02 17.06
N GLU A 161 -18.33 -7.67 18.22
CA GLU A 161 -17.70 -7.23 19.46
C GLU A 161 -16.17 -7.18 19.36
N GLU A 162 -15.56 -8.12 18.60
CA GLU A 162 -14.12 -8.11 18.33
C GLU A 162 -13.72 -6.95 17.42
N ALA A 163 -14.50 -6.70 16.35
CA ALA A 163 -14.27 -5.55 15.47
C ALA A 163 -14.43 -4.22 16.21
N GLU A 164 -15.45 -4.09 17.07
CA GLU A 164 -15.64 -2.91 17.92
C GLU A 164 -14.48 -2.71 18.90
N ALA A 165 -13.96 -3.78 19.52
CA ALA A 165 -12.82 -3.70 20.40
C ALA A 165 -11.55 -3.28 19.65
N ALA A 166 -11.31 -3.83 18.45
CA ALA A 166 -10.19 -3.44 17.60
C ALA A 166 -10.26 -1.96 17.22
N VAL A 167 -11.44 -1.47 16.78
CA VAL A 167 -11.63 -0.07 16.41
C VAL A 167 -11.41 0.87 17.60
N ARG A 168 -11.93 0.52 18.80
CA ARG A 168 -11.66 1.31 20.01
C ARG A 168 -10.17 1.36 20.36
N ALA A 169 -9.48 0.22 20.29
CA ALA A 169 -8.03 0.15 20.55
C ALA A 169 -7.20 0.92 19.50
N GLY A 170 -7.64 0.89 18.25
CA GLY A 170 -6.97 1.54 17.13
C GLY A 170 -7.22 3.04 17.03
N GLN A 171 -8.18 3.58 17.80
CA GLN A 171 -8.58 4.99 17.71
C GLN A 171 -8.84 5.36 16.22
N ASP A 172 -8.22 6.43 15.72
CA ASP A 172 -8.34 6.86 14.32
C ASP A 172 -7.27 6.25 13.39
N TRP A 173 -6.47 5.28 13.88
CA TRP A 173 -5.36 4.75 13.11
C TRP A 173 -5.72 3.54 12.24
N ILE A 174 -6.84 2.86 12.45
CA ILE A 174 -7.26 1.79 11.56
C ILE A 174 -7.85 2.41 10.30
N ARG A 175 -7.20 2.20 9.16
CA ARG A 175 -7.62 2.72 7.86
C ARG A 175 -8.36 1.70 7.01
N GLN A 176 -7.97 0.44 7.13
CA GLN A 176 -8.47 -0.64 6.28
C GLN A 176 -8.57 -1.93 7.08
N MET A 177 -9.61 -2.72 6.78
CA MET A 177 -9.72 -4.10 7.25
C MET A 177 -10.13 -5.03 6.10
N THR A 178 -9.40 -6.14 5.96
CA THR A 178 -9.69 -7.20 5.00
C THR A 178 -10.50 -8.30 5.66
N LEU A 179 -11.63 -8.65 5.04
CA LEU A 179 -12.46 -9.79 5.45
C LEU A 179 -13.13 -10.46 4.25
N ALA A 180 -13.55 -11.73 4.44
CA ALA A 180 -14.27 -12.48 3.43
C ALA A 180 -15.79 -12.33 3.64
N PRO A 181 -16.54 -11.86 2.65
CA PRO A 181 -17.97 -11.52 2.82
C PRO A 181 -18.87 -12.72 3.13
N GLU A 182 -18.45 -13.93 2.77
CA GLU A 182 -19.17 -15.18 3.03
C GLU A 182 -18.95 -15.74 4.46
N VAL A 183 -17.98 -15.20 5.20
CA VAL A 183 -17.75 -15.60 6.59
C VAL A 183 -18.94 -15.16 7.45
N PRO A 184 -19.53 -16.07 8.25
CA PRO A 184 -20.68 -15.71 9.10
C PRO A 184 -20.39 -14.52 10.02
N GLY A 185 -21.23 -13.49 9.95
CA GLY A 185 -21.08 -12.24 10.69
C GLY A 185 -20.39 -11.10 9.92
N ALA A 186 -19.73 -11.39 8.79
CA ALA A 186 -18.96 -10.41 8.03
C ALA A 186 -19.79 -9.20 7.57
N GLY A 187 -21.06 -9.39 7.21
CA GLY A 187 -21.93 -8.28 6.81
C GLY A 187 -22.17 -7.26 7.92
N ALA A 188 -22.35 -7.70 9.16
CA ALA A 188 -22.53 -6.81 10.32
C ALA A 188 -21.24 -6.05 10.63
N VAL A 189 -20.09 -6.76 10.64
CA VAL A 189 -18.77 -6.15 10.83
C VAL A 189 -18.49 -5.13 9.73
N ALA A 190 -18.73 -5.46 8.46
CA ALA A 190 -18.52 -4.56 7.33
C ALA A 190 -19.37 -3.28 7.46
N GLY A 191 -20.64 -3.41 7.86
CA GLY A 191 -21.54 -2.27 8.12
C GLY A 191 -21.00 -1.36 9.23
N TYR A 192 -20.54 -1.95 10.33
CA TYR A 192 -19.94 -1.21 11.43
C TYR A 192 -18.65 -0.47 11.00
N LEU A 193 -17.70 -1.16 10.39
CA LEU A 193 -16.44 -0.56 9.93
C LEU A 193 -16.68 0.63 8.99
N ARG A 194 -17.62 0.49 8.06
CA ARG A 194 -18.03 1.59 7.16
C ARG A 194 -18.59 2.79 7.92
N SER A 195 -19.37 2.56 8.97
CA SER A 195 -19.91 3.64 9.81
C SER A 195 -18.83 4.39 10.58
N GLN A 196 -17.68 3.74 10.81
CA GLN A 196 -16.47 4.34 11.43
C GLN A 196 -15.52 4.98 10.40
N GLY A 197 -15.89 5.02 9.11
CA GLY A 197 -15.02 5.57 8.06
C GLY A 197 -13.85 4.66 7.65
N ILE A 198 -13.84 3.41 8.10
CA ILE A 198 -12.78 2.43 7.79
C ILE A 198 -13.08 1.77 6.44
N VAL A 199 -12.06 1.61 5.62
CA VAL A 199 -12.15 0.93 4.32
C VAL A 199 -12.36 -0.57 4.55
N VAL A 200 -13.44 -1.09 4.00
CA VAL A 200 -13.74 -2.53 4.04
C VAL A 200 -13.27 -3.16 2.75
N SER A 201 -12.23 -3.99 2.85
CA SER A 201 -11.63 -4.69 1.74
C SER A 201 -12.06 -6.16 1.71
N VAL A 202 -12.36 -6.67 0.51
CA VAL A 202 -12.60 -8.10 0.33
C VAL A 202 -11.30 -8.80 -0.03
N GLY A 203 -10.95 -9.84 0.74
CA GLY A 203 -9.79 -10.69 0.47
C GLY A 203 -9.97 -12.07 1.06
N HIS A 204 -9.10 -13.02 0.70
CA HIS A 204 -9.13 -14.40 1.20
C HIS A 204 -10.54 -15.00 1.16
N THR A 205 -11.19 -14.93 0.00
CA THR A 205 -12.60 -15.26 -0.18
C THR A 205 -12.82 -16.39 -1.18
N ASN A 206 -13.73 -17.30 -0.84
CA ASN A 206 -14.24 -18.33 -1.74
C ASN A 206 -15.67 -17.99 -2.22
N ALA A 207 -16.11 -16.75 -2.05
CA ALA A 207 -17.42 -16.31 -2.51
C ALA A 207 -17.62 -16.56 -4.00
N ASP A 208 -18.83 -16.96 -4.38
CA ASP A 208 -19.24 -17.02 -5.78
C ASP A 208 -19.48 -15.62 -6.35
N TYR A 209 -19.77 -15.55 -7.64
CA TYR A 209 -19.99 -14.31 -8.36
C TYR A 209 -21.13 -13.49 -7.76
N GLU A 210 -22.27 -14.11 -7.45
CA GLU A 210 -23.48 -13.47 -6.96
C GLU A 210 -23.28 -12.94 -5.53
N ALA A 211 -22.69 -13.75 -4.66
CA ALA A 211 -22.42 -13.37 -3.27
C ALA A 211 -21.46 -12.17 -3.21
N LEU A 212 -20.35 -12.24 -3.97
CA LEU A 212 -19.40 -11.14 -3.98
C LEU A 212 -19.97 -9.90 -4.67
N SER A 213 -20.69 -10.03 -5.79
CA SER A 213 -21.33 -8.89 -6.45
C SER A 213 -22.31 -8.15 -5.53
N ARG A 214 -23.04 -8.88 -4.65
CA ARG A 214 -23.88 -8.24 -3.62
C ARG A 214 -23.04 -7.50 -2.58
N ALA A 215 -21.95 -8.10 -2.10
CA ALA A 215 -21.06 -7.48 -1.12
C ALA A 215 -20.43 -6.18 -1.65
N LEU A 216 -19.95 -6.20 -2.91
CA LEU A 216 -19.33 -5.05 -3.57
C LEU A 216 -20.30 -3.88 -3.83
N ARG A 217 -21.59 -4.16 -4.03
CA ARG A 217 -22.64 -3.12 -4.07
C ARG A 217 -23.03 -2.60 -2.69
N GLY A 218 -22.62 -3.27 -1.62
CA GLY A 218 -22.89 -2.92 -0.24
C GLY A 218 -21.71 -2.21 0.43
N ASN A 219 -21.17 -2.84 1.47
CA ASN A 219 -20.19 -2.23 2.34
C ASN A 219 -18.73 -2.47 1.91
N PHE A 220 -18.46 -3.37 0.97
CA PHE A 220 -17.12 -3.66 0.50
C PHE A 220 -16.76 -2.75 -0.68
N THR A 221 -15.79 -1.87 -0.48
CA THR A 221 -15.41 -0.84 -1.46
C THR A 221 -14.00 -1.02 -2.04
N HIS A 222 -13.27 -1.99 -1.50
CA HIS A 222 -11.90 -2.27 -1.88
C HIS A 222 -11.67 -3.77 -2.02
N VAL A 223 -10.63 -4.16 -2.75
CA VAL A 223 -10.25 -5.55 -2.97
C VAL A 223 -8.78 -5.73 -2.64
N THR A 224 -8.48 -6.64 -1.74
CA THR A 224 -7.14 -6.98 -1.28
C THR A 224 -6.45 -7.87 -2.31
N HIS A 225 -5.21 -7.58 -2.68
CA HIS A 225 -4.28 -8.34 -3.55
C HIS A 225 -4.96 -9.21 -4.60
N THR A 226 -5.71 -8.58 -5.52
CA THR A 226 -6.55 -9.23 -6.53
C THR A 226 -5.85 -10.39 -7.22
N PHE A 227 -6.57 -11.48 -7.44
CA PHE A 227 -6.19 -12.82 -7.90
C PHE A 227 -5.61 -13.75 -6.82
N ASN A 228 -5.05 -13.22 -5.74
CA ASN A 228 -4.39 -14.02 -4.72
C ASN A 228 -5.39 -14.42 -3.63
N ALA A 229 -5.39 -15.69 -3.22
CA ALA A 229 -6.29 -16.25 -2.21
C ALA A 229 -7.79 -15.95 -2.47
N GLN A 230 -8.23 -15.92 -3.71
CA GLN A 230 -9.60 -15.67 -4.15
C GLN A 230 -10.13 -16.79 -5.05
N ARG A 231 -11.48 -16.96 -5.12
CA ARG A 231 -12.09 -17.90 -6.07
C ARG A 231 -11.83 -17.42 -7.49
N GLY A 232 -11.19 -18.31 -8.29
CA GLY A 232 -10.74 -18.00 -9.65
C GLY A 232 -11.88 -17.79 -10.63
N PHE A 233 -11.52 -17.28 -11.82
CA PHE A 233 -12.45 -17.06 -12.94
C PHE A 233 -12.57 -18.32 -13.81
N HIS A 234 -13.80 -18.74 -14.06
CA HIS A 234 -14.14 -19.70 -15.10
C HIS A 234 -15.39 -19.22 -15.86
N HIS A 235 -15.46 -19.45 -17.18
CA HIS A 235 -16.52 -18.87 -18.04
C HIS A 235 -17.96 -19.31 -17.69
N ARG A 236 -18.15 -20.39 -16.92
CA ARG A 236 -19.43 -20.85 -16.38
C ARG A 236 -19.59 -20.66 -14.87
N ASP A 237 -18.50 -20.31 -14.19
CA ASP A 237 -18.44 -19.99 -12.76
C ASP A 237 -17.42 -18.86 -12.57
N PRO A 238 -17.82 -17.59 -12.79
CA PRO A 238 -16.87 -16.49 -12.81
C PRO A 238 -16.20 -16.22 -11.45
N GLY A 239 -16.76 -16.74 -10.36
CA GLY A 239 -16.20 -16.67 -9.02
C GLY A 239 -15.98 -15.24 -8.53
N ALA A 240 -15.13 -15.10 -7.53
CA ALA A 240 -14.78 -13.79 -6.97
C ALA A 240 -14.10 -12.89 -8.01
N ILE A 241 -13.18 -13.43 -8.78
CA ILE A 241 -12.46 -12.68 -9.81
C ILE A 241 -13.42 -12.10 -10.85
N GLY A 242 -14.43 -12.87 -11.30
CA GLY A 242 -15.43 -12.35 -12.23
C GLY A 242 -16.23 -11.18 -11.66
N ALA A 243 -16.64 -11.25 -10.39
CA ALA A 243 -17.36 -10.18 -9.74
C ALA A 243 -16.51 -8.89 -9.61
N ILE A 244 -15.22 -9.04 -9.35
CA ILE A 244 -14.27 -7.90 -9.29
C ILE A 244 -14.10 -7.27 -10.66
N LEU A 245 -13.82 -8.06 -11.69
CA LEU A 245 -13.56 -7.57 -13.05
C LEU A 245 -14.77 -6.88 -13.69
N THR A 246 -15.98 -7.21 -13.25
CA THR A 246 -17.24 -6.62 -13.76
C THR A 246 -17.82 -5.54 -12.84
N SER A 247 -17.12 -5.18 -11.76
CA SER A 247 -17.57 -4.14 -10.83
C SER A 247 -17.22 -2.74 -11.33
N ASP A 248 -18.17 -1.81 -11.21
CA ASP A 248 -17.97 -0.39 -11.53
C ASP A 248 -17.61 0.47 -10.30
N TYR A 249 -17.59 -0.11 -9.10
CA TYR A 249 -17.61 0.66 -7.85
C TYR A 249 -16.35 0.51 -7.00
N VAL A 250 -15.58 -0.57 -7.19
CA VAL A 250 -14.48 -0.90 -6.28
C VAL A 250 -13.12 -0.44 -6.82
N THR A 251 -12.21 -0.18 -5.90
CA THR A 251 -10.79 -0.14 -6.17
C THR A 251 -10.17 -1.49 -5.85
N ALA A 252 -9.09 -1.88 -6.53
CA ALA A 252 -8.51 -3.20 -6.41
C ALA A 252 -6.98 -3.13 -6.31
N GLU A 253 -6.44 -3.77 -5.29
CA GLU A 253 -5.00 -3.91 -5.09
C GLU A 253 -4.39 -4.88 -6.11
N LEU A 254 -3.17 -4.57 -6.52
CA LEU A 254 -2.38 -5.38 -7.45
C LEU A 254 -0.93 -5.48 -6.97
N ILE A 255 -0.46 -6.69 -6.71
CA ILE A 255 0.96 -7.01 -6.49
C ILE A 255 1.62 -7.14 -7.87
N ALA A 256 2.35 -6.13 -8.30
CA ALA A 256 2.92 -6.11 -9.65
C ALA A 256 4.39 -6.60 -9.70
N ASP A 257 4.69 -7.68 -8.97
CA ASP A 257 6.02 -8.28 -8.88
C ASP A 257 6.34 -9.30 -9.99
N LYS A 258 5.37 -9.68 -10.82
CA LYS A 258 5.43 -10.74 -11.86
C LYS A 258 5.54 -12.17 -11.30
N VAL A 259 5.49 -12.33 -9.99
CA VAL A 259 5.50 -13.63 -9.28
C VAL A 259 4.08 -13.99 -8.84
N HIS A 260 3.42 -13.08 -8.11
CA HIS A 260 2.03 -13.24 -7.66
C HIS A 260 1.04 -13.17 -8.80
N VAL A 261 1.26 -12.24 -9.74
CA VAL A 261 0.37 -12.01 -10.87
C VAL A 261 1.17 -11.94 -12.17
N HIS A 262 0.80 -12.79 -13.14
CA HIS A 262 1.39 -12.74 -14.47
C HIS A 262 1.03 -11.42 -15.18
N PRO A 263 1.93 -10.79 -15.96
CA PRO A 263 1.67 -9.51 -16.65
C PRO A 263 0.39 -9.52 -17.50
N GLY A 264 0.05 -10.65 -18.09
CA GLY A 264 -1.22 -10.82 -18.84
C GLY A 264 -2.46 -10.66 -17.96
N ALA A 265 -2.43 -11.20 -16.72
CA ALA A 265 -3.53 -11.04 -15.76
C ALA A 265 -3.59 -9.61 -15.19
N MET A 266 -2.44 -8.99 -14.92
CA MET A 266 -2.36 -7.56 -14.56
C MET A 266 -3.04 -6.69 -15.63
N LYS A 267 -2.75 -6.98 -16.92
CA LYS A 267 -3.35 -6.27 -18.06
C LYS A 267 -4.87 -6.44 -18.13
N VAL A 268 -5.37 -7.64 -17.82
CA VAL A 268 -6.82 -7.89 -17.74
C VAL A 268 -7.45 -7.04 -16.65
N LEU A 269 -6.89 -7.05 -15.44
CA LEU A 269 -7.39 -6.24 -14.33
C LEU A 269 -7.43 -4.74 -14.69
N ILE A 270 -6.31 -4.20 -15.17
CA ILE A 270 -6.20 -2.77 -15.50
C ILE A 270 -7.16 -2.38 -16.63
N ARG A 271 -7.35 -3.24 -17.64
CA ARG A 271 -8.32 -2.98 -18.71
C ARG A 271 -9.77 -3.03 -18.25
N SER A 272 -10.08 -3.92 -17.30
CA SER A 272 -11.44 -4.07 -16.78
C SER A 272 -11.81 -2.93 -15.82
N LEU A 273 -10.91 -2.56 -14.92
CA LEU A 273 -11.20 -1.52 -13.93
C LEU A 273 -10.81 -0.11 -14.39
N GLY A 274 -9.88 0.00 -15.35
CA GLY A 274 -9.22 1.26 -15.69
C GLY A 274 -8.13 1.62 -14.67
N VAL A 275 -7.20 2.47 -15.11
CA VAL A 275 -6.03 2.89 -14.30
C VAL A 275 -6.40 3.61 -13.00
N ASP A 276 -7.57 4.26 -12.93
CA ASP A 276 -7.98 5.05 -11.76
C ASP A 276 -8.50 4.19 -10.60
N ARG A 277 -8.81 2.91 -10.84
CA ARG A 277 -9.36 1.99 -9.83
C ARG A 277 -8.40 0.87 -9.44
N VAL A 278 -7.22 0.77 -10.07
CA VAL A 278 -6.19 -0.18 -9.65
C VAL A 278 -5.19 0.52 -8.74
N VAL A 279 -4.86 -0.14 -7.64
CA VAL A 279 -3.95 0.33 -6.59
C VAL A 279 -2.75 -0.61 -6.55
N LEU A 280 -1.56 -0.11 -6.84
CA LEU A 280 -0.35 -0.89 -6.66
C LEU A 280 -0.01 -0.99 -5.19
N ILE A 281 0.34 -2.20 -4.77
CA ILE A 281 0.79 -2.52 -3.41
C ILE A 281 1.99 -3.46 -3.49
N THR A 282 2.73 -3.59 -2.40
CA THR A 282 3.81 -4.58 -2.36
C THR A 282 3.37 -5.92 -1.79
N ASP A 283 2.53 -5.93 -0.77
CA ASP A 283 2.31 -7.12 0.08
C ASP A 283 3.65 -7.73 0.53
N ALA A 284 4.62 -6.84 0.79
CA ALA A 284 5.98 -7.24 1.11
C ALA A 284 6.07 -7.82 2.52
N ASN A 285 6.90 -8.83 2.67
CA ASN A 285 7.27 -9.38 3.96
C ASN A 285 8.68 -8.92 4.39
N ALA A 286 9.10 -9.30 5.60
CA ALA A 286 10.39 -8.91 6.16
C ALA A 286 11.61 -9.22 5.28
N ALA A 287 11.50 -10.17 4.35
CA ALA A 287 12.60 -10.54 3.46
C ALA A 287 12.74 -9.62 2.23
N ALA A 288 11.79 -8.71 1.98
CA ALA A 288 11.92 -7.72 0.92
C ALA A 288 13.19 -6.87 1.15
N GLY A 289 13.99 -6.71 0.11
CA GLY A 289 15.27 -5.99 0.20
C GLY A 289 16.45 -6.81 0.75
N LEU A 290 16.21 -8.04 1.22
CA LEU A 290 17.27 -8.95 1.66
C LEU A 290 17.72 -9.89 0.52
N PRO A 291 18.94 -10.46 0.58
CA PRO A 291 19.42 -11.45 -0.37
C PRO A 291 18.57 -12.73 -0.41
N ASP A 292 18.79 -13.55 -1.44
CA ASP A 292 18.24 -14.92 -1.45
C ASP A 292 18.74 -15.70 -0.21
N GLY A 293 17.84 -16.43 0.45
CA GLY A 293 18.17 -17.14 1.69
C GLY A 293 16.93 -17.73 2.36
N THR A 294 17.13 -18.30 3.55
CA THR A 294 16.04 -18.77 4.42
C THR A 294 15.94 -17.83 5.62
N TYR A 295 14.75 -17.31 5.87
CA TYR A 295 14.45 -16.37 6.94
C TYR A 295 13.34 -16.91 7.83
N GLU A 296 13.41 -16.64 9.12
CA GLU A 296 12.30 -16.88 10.03
C GLU A 296 11.44 -15.63 10.13
N ILE A 297 10.17 -15.73 9.75
CA ILE A 297 9.23 -14.62 9.74
C ILE A 297 7.93 -15.08 10.39
N GLY A 298 7.56 -14.46 11.52
CA GLY A 298 6.35 -14.83 12.27
C GLY A 298 6.38 -16.28 12.75
N GLY A 299 7.53 -16.77 13.22
CA GLY A 299 7.72 -18.14 13.72
C GLY A 299 7.70 -19.22 12.62
N ARG A 300 7.79 -18.86 11.34
CA ARG A 300 7.77 -19.80 10.22
C ARG A 300 8.90 -19.51 9.23
N ALA A 301 9.53 -20.58 8.74
CA ALA A 301 10.57 -20.47 7.73
C ALA A 301 10.00 -19.93 6.40
N ARG A 302 10.73 -19.00 5.79
CA ARG A 302 10.49 -18.43 4.46
C ARG A 302 11.73 -18.69 3.61
N ILE A 303 11.54 -19.32 2.47
CA ILE A 303 12.61 -19.55 1.49
C ILE A 303 12.46 -18.47 0.41
N VAL A 304 13.48 -17.61 0.30
CA VAL A 304 13.54 -16.55 -0.71
C VAL A 304 14.53 -16.95 -1.78
N LYS A 305 14.05 -16.98 -3.02
CA LYS A 305 14.88 -17.27 -4.18
C LYS A 305 14.35 -16.55 -5.43
N ASN A 306 15.23 -15.81 -6.10
CA ASN A 306 14.90 -15.08 -7.34
C ASN A 306 13.65 -14.18 -7.19
N GLY A 307 13.55 -13.45 -6.08
CA GLY A 307 12.41 -12.55 -5.81
C GLY A 307 11.11 -13.28 -5.41
N ARG A 308 11.14 -14.57 -5.14
CA ARG A 308 9.99 -15.36 -4.72
C ARG A 308 10.17 -15.79 -3.27
N SER A 309 9.21 -15.49 -2.42
CA SER A 309 9.16 -15.91 -1.01
C SER A 309 8.10 -16.99 -0.84
N VAL A 310 8.49 -18.16 -0.32
CA VAL A 310 7.58 -19.30 -0.15
C VAL A 310 7.76 -19.95 1.23
N LEU A 311 6.68 -20.59 1.69
CA LEU A 311 6.71 -21.55 2.78
C LEU A 311 7.36 -22.87 2.35
N GLU A 312 7.65 -23.76 3.29
CA GLU A 312 8.22 -25.10 3.02
C GLU A 312 7.33 -25.96 2.09
N ASP A 313 6.02 -25.77 2.12
CA ASP A 313 5.05 -26.44 1.26
C ASP A 313 4.93 -25.82 -0.15
N GLY A 314 5.71 -24.77 -0.43
CA GLY A 314 5.69 -24.06 -1.70
C GLY A 314 4.64 -22.96 -1.82
N THR A 315 3.81 -22.74 -0.80
CA THR A 315 2.84 -21.64 -0.76
C THR A 315 3.56 -20.30 -0.83
N ILE A 316 3.20 -19.41 -1.75
CA ILE A 316 3.72 -18.04 -1.80
C ILE A 316 3.24 -17.30 -0.53
N ALA A 317 4.13 -16.56 0.09
CA ALA A 317 3.88 -15.97 1.40
C ALA A 317 4.41 -14.54 1.48
N GLY A 318 3.61 -13.61 0.97
CA GLY A 318 3.98 -12.23 0.75
C GLY A 318 5.06 -12.06 -0.33
N SER A 319 5.28 -10.82 -0.74
CA SER A 319 6.26 -10.52 -1.78
C SER A 319 7.61 -10.08 -1.22
N THR A 320 8.60 -9.98 -2.10
CA THR A 320 9.88 -9.30 -1.86
C THR A 320 10.00 -8.02 -2.70
N ALA A 321 8.88 -7.56 -3.26
CA ALA A 321 8.84 -6.39 -4.13
C ALA A 321 8.92 -5.08 -3.32
N THR A 322 9.41 -4.04 -4.00
CA THR A 322 9.36 -2.65 -3.56
C THR A 322 8.43 -1.85 -4.47
N MET A 323 7.93 -0.71 -4.01
CA MET A 323 6.97 0.09 -4.78
C MET A 323 7.53 0.55 -6.14
N ASP A 324 8.78 1.00 -6.20
CA ASP A 324 9.45 1.34 -7.47
C ASP A 324 9.49 0.15 -8.44
N THR A 325 9.71 -1.06 -7.93
CA THR A 325 9.68 -2.29 -8.73
C THR A 325 8.26 -2.59 -9.25
N CYS A 326 7.22 -2.42 -8.43
CA CYS A 326 5.84 -2.59 -8.86
C CYS A 326 5.45 -1.58 -9.95
N VAL A 327 5.82 -0.31 -9.79
CA VAL A 327 5.58 0.74 -10.80
C VAL A 327 6.35 0.44 -12.10
N ARG A 328 7.63 0.10 -12.00
CA ARG A 328 8.48 -0.26 -13.15
C ARG A 328 7.92 -1.45 -13.92
N ASN A 329 7.47 -2.50 -13.24
CA ASN A 329 6.88 -3.68 -13.86
C ASN A 329 5.54 -3.35 -14.53
N THR A 330 4.70 -2.52 -13.90
CA THR A 330 3.43 -2.06 -14.48
C THR A 330 3.68 -1.27 -15.76
N HIS A 331 4.66 -0.40 -15.77
CA HIS A 331 5.04 0.33 -16.97
C HIS A 331 5.63 -0.60 -18.04
N ARG A 332 6.69 -1.34 -17.74
CA ARG A 332 7.49 -2.08 -18.73
C ARG A 332 6.90 -3.41 -19.16
N ALA A 333 6.35 -4.18 -18.22
CA ALA A 333 5.86 -5.52 -18.53
C ALA A 333 4.37 -5.54 -18.93
N VAL A 334 3.57 -4.57 -18.46
CA VAL A 334 2.14 -4.47 -18.79
C VAL A 334 1.87 -3.46 -19.91
N GLY A 335 2.74 -2.44 -20.04
CA GLY A 335 2.63 -1.39 -21.05
C GLY A 335 1.72 -0.23 -20.64
N VAL A 336 1.56 0.01 -19.34
CA VAL A 336 0.86 1.18 -18.82
C VAL A 336 1.77 2.41 -18.95
N PRO A 337 1.28 3.58 -19.39
CA PRO A 337 2.07 4.80 -19.38
C PRO A 337 2.66 5.09 -17.99
N LEU A 338 3.91 5.55 -17.92
CA LEU A 338 4.62 5.73 -16.64
C LEU A 338 3.86 6.66 -15.69
N LEU A 339 3.30 7.76 -16.21
CA LEU A 339 2.46 8.68 -15.44
C LEU A 339 1.28 7.97 -14.76
N ASP A 340 0.62 7.07 -15.49
CA ASP A 340 -0.52 6.29 -14.97
C ASP A 340 -0.06 5.25 -13.94
N ALA A 341 1.08 4.59 -14.18
CA ALA A 341 1.65 3.63 -13.23
C ALA A 341 2.06 4.31 -11.91
N VAL A 342 2.63 5.52 -11.97
CA VAL A 342 2.90 6.34 -10.78
C VAL A 342 1.60 6.71 -10.07
N ARG A 343 0.54 7.10 -10.80
CA ARG A 343 -0.77 7.42 -10.21
C ARG A 343 -1.38 6.21 -9.50
N MET A 344 -1.23 5.01 -10.05
CA MET A 344 -1.66 3.76 -9.43
C MET A 344 -0.92 3.43 -8.12
N ALA A 345 0.28 3.99 -7.92
CA ALA A 345 1.12 3.82 -6.74
C ALA A 345 1.08 5.01 -5.76
N SER A 346 0.41 6.10 -6.10
CA SER A 346 0.43 7.34 -5.31
C SER A 346 -0.98 7.86 -5.02
N LEU A 347 -1.64 8.47 -6.01
CA LEU A 347 -2.96 9.08 -5.83
C LEU A 347 -4.07 8.04 -5.59
N ASN A 348 -4.03 6.90 -6.28
CA ASN A 348 -5.05 5.88 -6.12
C ASN A 348 -5.04 5.27 -4.72
N PRO A 349 -3.90 4.79 -4.15
CA PRO A 349 -3.88 4.31 -2.78
C PRO A 349 -4.25 5.40 -1.77
N ALA A 350 -3.76 6.65 -1.95
CA ALA A 350 -4.15 7.77 -1.09
C ALA A 350 -5.67 8.02 -1.12
N ARG A 351 -6.30 7.91 -2.30
CA ARG A 351 -7.75 8.02 -2.47
C ARG A 351 -8.49 6.85 -1.82
N ALA A 352 -7.97 5.63 -1.99
CA ALA A 352 -8.58 4.42 -1.41
C ALA A 352 -8.70 4.51 0.12
N ILE A 353 -7.71 5.10 0.80
CA ILE A 353 -7.71 5.26 2.26
C ILE A 353 -8.15 6.65 2.75
N GLY A 354 -8.76 7.48 1.87
CA GLY A 354 -9.33 8.78 2.24
C GLY A 354 -8.32 9.91 2.50
N LEU A 355 -7.07 9.78 2.07
CA LEU A 355 -6.00 10.76 2.30
C LEU A 355 -5.62 11.58 1.04
N ALA A 356 -6.37 11.45 -0.07
CA ALA A 356 -6.03 12.11 -1.33
C ALA A 356 -6.09 13.64 -1.30
N ASN A 357 -6.72 14.22 -0.29
CA ASN A 357 -6.71 15.67 -0.06
C ASN A 357 -5.40 16.18 0.55
N ARG A 358 -4.56 15.29 1.09
CA ARG A 358 -3.31 15.64 1.77
C ARG A 358 -2.06 15.16 1.06
N ILE A 359 -2.11 14.00 0.39
CA ILE A 359 -0.96 13.32 -0.22
C ILE A 359 -1.32 12.68 -1.57
N GLY A 360 -0.34 12.12 -2.27
CA GLY A 360 -0.50 11.28 -3.46
C GLY A 360 -0.50 12.03 -4.79
N SER A 361 -0.34 13.35 -4.79
CA SER A 361 -0.16 14.15 -6.01
C SER A 361 0.61 15.44 -5.72
N LEU A 362 1.09 16.10 -6.77
CA LEU A 362 1.80 17.39 -6.69
C LEU A 362 0.84 18.60 -6.71
N ASP A 363 -0.41 18.43 -6.29
CA ASP A 363 -1.35 19.55 -6.24
C ASP A 363 -1.00 20.51 -5.09
N GLU A 364 -1.21 21.82 -5.33
CA GLU A 364 -0.99 22.86 -4.32
C GLU A 364 -1.85 22.64 -3.07
N GLY A 365 -1.28 22.95 -1.91
CA GLY A 365 -1.89 22.74 -0.60
C GLY A 365 -1.73 21.34 -0.03
N LYS A 366 -1.11 20.40 -0.76
CA LYS A 366 -0.77 19.08 -0.24
C LYS A 366 0.62 19.04 0.37
N SER A 367 0.81 18.08 1.26
CA SER A 367 2.13 17.79 1.83
C SER A 367 3.12 17.42 0.73
N ALA A 368 4.30 17.96 0.77
CA ALA A 368 5.37 17.71 -0.20
C ALA A 368 5.98 16.31 0.02
N ASN A 369 5.17 15.30 -0.24
CA ASN A 369 5.55 13.90 -0.31
C ASN A 369 5.84 13.55 -1.77
N LEU A 370 7.12 13.61 -2.16
CA LEU A 370 7.51 13.49 -3.56
C LEU A 370 8.86 12.78 -3.70
N ILE A 371 9.12 12.32 -4.92
CA ILE A 371 10.36 11.68 -5.32
C ILE A 371 10.99 12.42 -6.50
N VAL A 372 12.32 12.43 -6.52
CA VAL A 372 13.12 12.77 -7.69
C VAL A 372 13.65 11.47 -8.29
N THR A 373 13.36 11.23 -9.55
CA THR A 373 13.68 9.99 -10.25
C THR A 373 14.06 10.27 -11.70
N ASP A 374 14.38 9.22 -12.46
CA ASP A 374 14.45 9.24 -13.92
C ASP A 374 13.30 8.42 -14.53
N GLU A 375 13.28 8.29 -15.84
CA GLU A 375 12.28 7.49 -16.55
C GLU A 375 12.43 5.98 -16.28
N GLU A 376 13.57 5.57 -15.73
CA GLU A 376 13.87 4.20 -15.31
C GLU A 376 13.39 3.88 -13.91
N LEU A 377 12.89 4.91 -13.18
CA LEU A 377 12.51 4.86 -11.77
C LEU A 377 13.68 4.53 -10.82
N ASN A 378 14.87 5.02 -11.14
CA ASN A 378 15.93 5.09 -10.17
C ASN A 378 15.64 6.25 -9.20
N ILE A 379 15.48 5.98 -7.93
CA ILE A 379 15.16 7.01 -6.94
C ILE A 379 16.44 7.73 -6.55
N TYR A 380 16.47 9.04 -6.78
CA TYR A 380 17.60 9.92 -6.42
C TYR A 380 17.35 10.73 -5.16
N MET A 381 16.09 11.06 -4.89
CA MET A 381 15.75 11.80 -3.68
C MET A 381 14.30 11.48 -3.30
N THR A 382 14.03 11.46 -2.01
CA THR A 382 12.67 11.34 -1.47
C THR A 382 12.45 12.42 -0.43
N LEU A 383 11.36 13.17 -0.59
CA LEU A 383 10.91 14.16 0.36
C LEU A 383 9.59 13.71 1.01
N VAL A 384 9.50 13.95 2.31
CA VAL A 384 8.29 13.65 3.10
C VAL A 384 7.99 14.86 3.98
N GLY A 385 6.81 15.45 3.83
CA GLY A 385 6.47 16.69 4.54
C GLY A 385 7.42 17.85 4.23
N GLY A 386 7.99 17.86 3.02
CA GLY A 386 8.98 18.86 2.62
C GLY A 386 10.40 18.62 3.11
N GLU A 387 10.64 17.61 3.94
CA GLU A 387 11.98 17.24 4.41
C GLU A 387 12.61 16.20 3.49
N ILE A 388 13.89 16.38 3.14
CA ILE A 388 14.67 15.39 2.38
C ILE A 388 15.00 14.25 3.34
N VAL A 389 14.37 13.09 3.13
CA VAL A 389 14.55 11.89 3.97
C VAL A 389 15.44 10.84 3.32
N TYR A 390 15.68 10.97 2.03
CA TYR A 390 16.67 10.19 1.27
C TYR A 390 17.31 11.10 0.20
N ASP A 391 18.62 11.09 0.14
CA ASP A 391 19.43 11.83 -0.83
C ASP A 391 20.50 10.90 -1.41
N GLY A 392 20.33 10.55 -2.68
CA GLY A 392 21.25 9.74 -3.49
C GLY A 392 21.75 10.49 -4.74
N LEU A 393 21.66 11.85 -4.75
CA LEU A 393 22.13 12.70 -5.85
C LEU A 393 23.65 12.77 -5.97
#